data_90f2a87fd7b33098cbdd63df2e9ef6ba
#
_entry.id   90f2a87fd7b33098cbdd63df2e9ef6ba
#
_cell.length_a   1.000
_cell.length_b   1.000
_cell.length_c   1.000
_cell.angle_alpha   90.00
_cell.angle_beta   90.00
_cell.angle_gamma   90.00
#
_symmetry.space_group_name_H-M   'P 1'
#
loop_
_entity.id
_entity.type
_entity.pdbx_description
1 polymer ?
#
loop_
_entity_poly.entity_id
_entity_poly.type
_entity_poly.pdbx_seq_one_letter_code
_entity_poly.pdbx_strand_id
1 'polypeptide(L)'
;MYIIFDFDGTLADTFALGSQLINEYADQLGYKQIDFAANKDKSARELIKMSGVRFWQIPGLIRFFRKKSVERAAEVNAFDGIPDLVCRLHDRGFHLGIITTTSAQTISIFLQKYGLTDLFTYIKPEISLFGKKRAIRRARRHLKSEIIYIGDELRDIEACRATDVPIISVSWGFNSTEILEKNNPGLVAASAEEVYNTIIRK
;
A
#
# COMPACT_ATOMS: atom_id res chain seq x y z
N MET A 1 6.20 -20.11 -6.36
CA MET A 1 6.68 -18.85 -5.81
C MET A 1 5.48 -17.95 -5.53
N TYR A 2 5.51 -17.17 -4.45
CA TYR A 2 4.50 -16.18 -4.11
C TYR A 2 4.96 -14.77 -4.46
N ILE A 3 4.06 -13.98 -5.07
CA ILE A 3 4.20 -12.53 -5.22
C ILE A 3 3.26 -11.88 -4.21
N ILE A 4 3.82 -11.20 -3.21
CA ILE A 4 3.05 -10.56 -2.14
C ILE A 4 3.11 -9.06 -2.33
N PHE A 5 1.95 -8.45 -2.41
CA PHE A 5 1.79 -7.01 -2.59
C PHE A 5 1.45 -6.32 -1.26
N ASP A 6 1.96 -5.10 -1.06
CA ASP A 6 1.24 -4.12 -0.26
C ASP A 6 -0.05 -3.71 -1.00
N PHE A 7 -0.95 -3.07 -0.30
CA PHE A 7 -2.20 -2.62 -0.88
C PHE A 7 -2.19 -1.10 -1.12
N ASP A 8 -2.04 -0.33 -0.05
CA ASP A 8 -2.04 1.13 -0.09
C ASP A 8 -0.78 1.65 -0.81
N GLY A 9 -0.94 2.49 -1.82
CA GLY A 9 0.19 3.02 -2.59
C GLY A 9 0.85 2.03 -3.55
N THR A 10 0.44 0.75 -3.54
CA THR A 10 1.02 -0.29 -4.40
C THR A 10 -0.01 -0.85 -5.39
N LEU A 11 -1.08 -1.48 -4.92
CA LEU A 11 -2.20 -1.93 -5.77
C LEU A 11 -3.23 -0.82 -5.97
N ALA A 12 -3.52 -0.06 -4.91
CA ALA A 12 -4.63 0.86 -4.80
C ALA A 12 -4.17 2.28 -4.47
N ASP A 13 -4.68 3.28 -5.20
CA ASP A 13 -4.49 4.70 -4.90
C ASP A 13 -5.41 5.14 -3.75
N THR A 14 -5.08 4.67 -2.57
CA THR A 14 -5.79 5.05 -1.33
C THR A 14 -5.40 6.43 -0.84
N PHE A 15 -4.27 6.98 -1.31
CA PHE A 15 -3.83 8.33 -0.94
C PHE A 15 -4.74 9.41 -1.53
N ALA A 16 -5.19 9.26 -2.78
CA ALA A 16 -6.12 10.19 -3.41
C ALA A 16 -7.42 10.28 -2.60
N LEU A 17 -8.04 9.13 -2.29
CA LEU A 17 -9.24 9.10 -1.45
C LEU A 17 -8.98 9.64 -0.03
N GLY A 18 -7.88 9.27 0.59
CA GLY A 18 -7.52 9.71 1.94
C GLY A 18 -7.35 11.22 2.03
N SER A 19 -6.63 11.83 1.09
CA SER A 19 -6.43 13.28 1.02
C SER A 19 -7.74 14.05 0.75
N GLN A 20 -8.60 13.51 -0.12
CA GLN A 20 -9.92 14.05 -0.37
C GLN A 20 -10.80 14.03 0.89
N LEU A 21 -10.87 12.89 1.58
CA LEU A 21 -11.64 12.75 2.83
C LEU A 21 -11.14 13.71 3.91
N ILE A 22 -9.83 13.83 4.10
CA ILE A 22 -9.26 14.76 5.09
C ILE A 22 -9.74 16.17 4.79
N ASN A 23 -9.68 16.64 3.56
CA ASN A 23 -10.08 17.99 3.22
C ASN A 23 -11.61 18.22 3.25
N GLU A 24 -12.39 17.21 2.85
CA GLU A 24 -13.87 17.27 2.88
C GLU A 24 -14.42 17.48 4.29
N TYR A 25 -13.79 16.85 5.29
CA TYR A 25 -14.25 16.95 6.68
C TYR A 25 -13.50 17.99 7.52
N ALA A 26 -12.59 18.77 6.92
CA ALA A 26 -11.77 19.73 7.65
C ALA A 26 -12.57 20.72 8.49
N ASP A 27 -13.54 21.39 7.88
CA ASP A 27 -14.38 22.40 8.55
C ASP A 27 -15.23 21.76 9.64
N GLN A 28 -15.85 20.60 9.37
CA GLN A 28 -16.69 19.87 10.32
C GLN A 28 -15.90 19.43 11.57
N LEU A 29 -14.65 19.05 11.40
CA LEU A 29 -13.78 18.53 12.46
C LEU A 29 -12.87 19.60 13.06
N GLY A 30 -12.95 20.86 12.58
CA GLY A 30 -12.28 22.02 13.14
C GLY A 30 -10.78 22.07 12.91
N TYR A 31 -10.29 21.61 11.75
CA TYR A 31 -8.91 21.77 11.32
C TYR A 31 -8.82 22.37 9.92
N LYS A 32 -7.60 22.77 9.51
CA LYS A 32 -7.36 23.42 8.22
C LYS A 32 -7.19 22.36 7.12
N GLN A 33 -7.74 22.64 5.95
CA GLN A 33 -7.46 21.86 4.73
C GLN A 33 -5.96 21.90 4.39
N ILE A 34 -5.48 20.83 3.77
CA ILE A 34 -4.09 20.67 3.36
C ILE A 34 -4.04 20.48 1.84
N ASP A 35 -3.22 21.27 1.18
CA ASP A 35 -2.83 20.98 -0.20
C ASP A 35 -1.75 19.87 -0.19
N PHE A 36 -2.22 18.63 -0.32
CA PHE A 36 -1.33 17.47 -0.32
C PHE A 36 -0.41 17.44 -1.55
N ALA A 37 -0.85 18.00 -2.69
CA ALA A 37 -0.04 18.05 -3.90
C ALA A 37 1.16 19.00 -3.75
N ALA A 38 0.93 20.17 -3.15
CA ALA A 38 1.99 21.15 -2.87
C ALA A 38 2.90 20.73 -1.69
N ASN A 39 2.52 19.73 -0.91
CA ASN A 39 3.23 19.32 0.31
C ASN A 39 3.66 17.85 0.30
N LYS A 40 3.92 17.27 -0.89
CA LYS A 40 4.34 15.87 -1.05
C LYS A 40 5.62 15.49 -0.29
N ASP A 41 6.52 16.45 -0.10
CA ASP A 41 7.80 16.23 0.57
C ASP A 41 7.72 16.31 2.10
N LYS A 42 6.56 16.66 2.64
CA LYS A 42 6.37 16.83 4.07
C LYS A 42 6.01 15.50 4.75
N SER A 43 6.59 15.30 5.92
CA SER A 43 6.23 14.18 6.76
C SER A 43 4.79 14.28 7.29
N ALA A 44 4.17 13.15 7.63
CA ALA A 44 2.85 13.14 8.26
C ALA A 44 2.76 14.03 9.50
N ARG A 45 3.85 14.14 10.29
CA ARG A 45 3.93 15.02 11.46
C ARG A 45 3.85 16.49 11.09
N GLU A 46 4.50 16.90 10.00
CA GLU A 46 4.44 18.28 9.50
C GLU A 46 3.04 18.61 8.97
N LEU A 47 2.43 17.70 8.21
CA LEU A 47 1.07 17.85 7.71
C LEU A 47 0.06 18.00 8.85
N ILE A 48 0.17 17.17 9.91
CA ILE A 48 -0.66 17.29 11.12
C ILE A 48 -0.44 18.66 11.79
N LYS A 49 0.79 19.12 11.90
CA LYS A 49 1.08 20.45 12.48
C LYS A 49 0.47 21.58 11.64
N MET A 50 0.54 21.48 10.30
CA MET A 50 -0.04 22.48 9.39
C MET A 50 -1.56 22.52 9.47
N SER A 51 -2.22 21.37 9.62
CA SER A 51 -3.68 21.31 9.79
C SER A 51 -4.18 21.91 11.10
N GLY A 52 -3.32 22.14 12.08
CA GLY A 52 -3.69 22.61 13.41
C GLY A 52 -4.35 21.55 14.29
N VAL A 53 -4.36 20.30 13.89
CA VAL A 53 -4.86 19.19 14.69
C VAL A 53 -4.01 19.03 15.95
N ARG A 54 -4.69 18.94 17.10
CA ARG A 54 -4.06 18.70 18.40
C ARG A 54 -3.81 17.21 18.60
N PHE A 55 -2.68 16.85 19.23
CA PHE A 55 -2.24 15.45 19.32
C PHE A 55 -3.28 14.50 19.95
N TRP A 56 -4.10 14.99 20.89
CA TRP A 56 -5.15 14.17 21.53
C TRP A 56 -6.37 13.92 20.63
N GLN A 57 -6.54 14.69 19.54
CA GLN A 57 -7.60 14.48 18.53
C GLN A 57 -7.23 13.35 17.55
N ILE A 58 -5.93 13.07 17.38
CA ILE A 58 -5.42 12.12 16.38
C ILE A 58 -6.08 10.74 16.48
N PRO A 59 -6.20 10.10 17.65
CA PRO A 59 -6.83 8.77 17.73
C PRO A 59 -8.29 8.78 17.25
N GLY A 60 -9.04 9.82 17.58
CA GLY A 60 -10.41 10.02 17.12
C GLY A 60 -10.51 10.21 15.61
N LEU A 61 -9.62 11.04 15.05
CA LEU A 61 -9.55 11.29 13.60
C LEU A 61 -9.18 10.03 12.83
N ILE A 62 -8.19 9.27 13.29
CA ILE A 62 -7.82 7.99 12.67
C ILE A 62 -9.01 7.04 12.63
N ARG A 63 -9.75 6.92 13.73
CA ARG A 63 -10.94 6.06 13.79
C ARG A 63 -12.03 6.55 12.83
N PHE A 64 -12.27 7.87 12.79
CA PHE A 64 -13.26 8.49 11.92
C PHE A 64 -12.90 8.25 10.45
N PHE A 65 -11.68 8.60 10.04
CA PHE A 65 -11.26 8.43 8.63
C PHE A 65 -11.18 6.97 8.20
N ARG A 66 -10.77 6.07 9.09
CA ARG A 66 -10.83 4.62 8.79
C ARG A 66 -12.26 4.17 8.48
N LYS A 67 -13.26 4.63 9.26
CA LYS A 67 -14.66 4.35 8.98
C LYS A 67 -15.09 4.93 7.64
N LYS A 68 -14.77 6.21 7.38
CA LYS A 68 -15.10 6.89 6.12
C LYS A 68 -14.45 6.25 4.89
N SER A 69 -13.19 5.82 5.00
CA SER A 69 -12.50 5.10 3.94
C SER A 69 -13.18 3.76 3.60
N VAL A 70 -13.72 3.06 4.60
CA VAL A 70 -14.50 1.83 4.35
C VAL A 70 -15.82 2.16 3.65
N GLU A 71 -16.55 3.20 4.09
CA GLU A 71 -17.82 3.64 3.49
C GLU A 71 -17.64 4.01 2.00
N ARG A 72 -16.48 4.53 1.62
CA ARG A 72 -16.14 4.96 0.26
C ARG A 72 -15.14 4.04 -0.46
N ALA A 73 -14.97 2.82 0.01
CA ALA A 73 -13.99 1.87 -0.54
C ALA A 73 -14.18 1.58 -2.04
N ALA A 74 -15.41 1.69 -2.55
CA ALA A 74 -15.72 1.53 -3.98
C ALA A 74 -15.12 2.64 -4.86
N GLU A 75 -14.77 3.80 -4.28
CA GLU A 75 -14.15 4.91 -4.99
C GLU A 75 -12.63 4.74 -5.16
N VAL A 76 -12.03 3.81 -4.42
CA VAL A 76 -10.59 3.51 -4.54
C VAL A 76 -10.30 2.96 -5.92
N ASN A 77 -9.33 3.56 -6.60
CA ASN A 77 -8.87 3.12 -7.91
C ASN A 77 -7.59 2.30 -7.82
N ALA A 78 -7.42 1.37 -8.76
CA ALA A 78 -6.13 0.74 -8.98
C ALA A 78 -5.18 1.71 -9.67
N PHE A 79 -3.89 1.58 -9.41
CA PHE A 79 -2.89 2.24 -10.26
C PHE A 79 -2.89 1.64 -11.67
N ASP A 80 -2.40 2.44 -12.63
CA ASP A 80 -2.37 2.06 -14.03
C ASP A 80 -1.62 0.74 -14.26
N GLY A 81 -2.25 -0.16 -15.03
CA GLY A 81 -1.71 -1.47 -15.38
C GLY A 81 -1.73 -2.51 -14.26
N ILE A 82 -2.15 -2.18 -13.02
CA ILE A 82 -2.17 -3.14 -11.90
C ILE A 82 -3.13 -4.31 -12.12
N PRO A 83 -4.39 -4.11 -12.59
CA PRO A 83 -5.27 -5.26 -12.84
C PRO A 83 -4.67 -6.22 -13.88
N ASP A 84 -4.08 -5.70 -14.96
CA ASP A 84 -3.41 -6.51 -15.99
C ASP A 84 -2.18 -7.24 -15.43
N LEU A 85 -1.33 -6.56 -14.67
CA LEU A 85 -0.19 -7.17 -13.99
C LEU A 85 -0.60 -8.37 -13.13
N VAL A 86 -1.65 -8.21 -12.31
CA VAL A 86 -2.15 -9.26 -11.42
C VAL A 86 -2.63 -10.47 -12.23
N CYS A 87 -3.43 -10.25 -13.28
CA CYS A 87 -3.89 -11.33 -14.17
C CYS A 87 -2.71 -12.04 -14.84
N ARG A 88 -1.77 -11.31 -15.44
CA ARG A 88 -0.61 -11.89 -16.13
C ARG A 88 0.29 -12.70 -15.20
N LEU A 89 0.50 -12.26 -13.96
CA LEU A 89 1.26 -13.02 -12.97
C LEU A 89 0.53 -14.30 -12.58
N HIS A 90 -0.78 -14.23 -12.36
CA HIS A 90 -1.60 -15.40 -12.07
C HIS A 90 -1.54 -16.42 -13.22
N ASP A 91 -1.71 -15.99 -14.48
CA ASP A 91 -1.70 -16.84 -15.66
C ASP A 91 -0.33 -17.51 -15.89
N ARG A 92 0.74 -16.90 -15.37
CA ARG A 92 2.08 -17.49 -15.33
C ARG A 92 2.27 -18.52 -14.20
N GLY A 93 1.24 -18.77 -13.40
CA GLY A 93 1.26 -19.74 -12.30
C GLY A 93 1.89 -19.24 -11.01
N PHE A 94 2.09 -17.91 -10.86
CA PHE A 94 2.48 -17.36 -9.57
C PHE A 94 1.28 -17.35 -8.60
N HIS A 95 1.54 -17.68 -7.35
CA HIS A 95 0.56 -17.48 -6.28
C HIS A 95 0.61 -16.02 -5.82
N LEU A 96 -0.54 -15.39 -5.67
CA LEU A 96 -0.62 -13.99 -5.29
C LEU A 96 -1.09 -13.82 -3.86
N GLY A 97 -0.53 -12.82 -3.17
CA GLY A 97 -0.91 -12.48 -1.81
C GLY A 97 -0.91 -10.99 -1.54
N ILE A 98 -1.59 -10.60 -0.46
CA ILE A 98 -1.65 -9.21 0.05
C ILE A 98 -1.28 -9.21 1.52
N ILE A 99 -0.42 -8.29 1.94
CA ILE A 99 -0.14 -8.00 3.35
C ILE A 99 -0.27 -6.48 3.55
N THR A 100 -1.26 -6.02 4.32
CA THR A 100 -1.60 -4.61 4.44
C THR A 100 -2.18 -4.22 5.79
N THR A 101 -2.12 -2.92 6.12
CA THR A 101 -2.82 -2.32 7.26
C THR A 101 -4.31 -2.06 6.98
N THR A 102 -4.73 -2.14 5.72
CA THR A 102 -6.09 -1.87 5.26
C THR A 102 -7.08 -2.97 5.68
N SER A 103 -8.34 -2.60 5.84
CA SER A 103 -9.39 -3.52 6.29
C SER A 103 -9.71 -4.59 5.25
N ALA A 104 -10.10 -5.77 5.73
CA ALA A 104 -10.54 -6.87 4.86
C ALA A 104 -11.72 -6.45 3.96
N GLN A 105 -12.62 -5.61 4.46
CA GLN A 105 -13.77 -5.12 3.72
C GLN A 105 -13.34 -4.23 2.54
N THR A 106 -12.42 -3.30 2.76
CA THR A 106 -11.90 -2.41 1.69
C THR A 106 -11.22 -3.23 0.59
N ILE A 107 -10.37 -4.19 0.98
CA ILE A 107 -9.70 -5.09 0.03
C ILE A 107 -10.73 -5.87 -0.79
N SER A 108 -11.74 -6.47 -0.14
CA SER A 108 -12.77 -7.25 -0.82
C SER A 108 -13.53 -6.42 -1.85
N ILE A 109 -13.95 -5.20 -1.49
CA ILE A 109 -14.64 -4.27 -2.41
C ILE A 109 -13.74 -3.94 -3.62
N PHE A 110 -12.46 -3.63 -3.37
CA PHE A 110 -11.50 -3.34 -4.41
C PHE A 110 -11.28 -4.53 -5.36
N LEU A 111 -11.03 -5.72 -4.82
CA LEU A 111 -10.80 -6.91 -5.63
C LEU A 111 -12.03 -7.28 -6.46
N GLN A 112 -13.24 -7.12 -5.90
CA GLN A 112 -14.49 -7.34 -6.64
C GLN A 112 -14.65 -6.33 -7.79
N LYS A 113 -14.36 -5.05 -7.54
CA LYS A 113 -14.43 -3.97 -8.55
C LYS A 113 -13.59 -4.29 -9.81
N TYR A 114 -12.44 -4.92 -9.64
CA TYR A 114 -11.51 -5.24 -10.73
C TYR A 114 -11.55 -6.71 -11.17
N GLY A 115 -12.45 -7.55 -10.63
CA GLY A 115 -12.55 -8.97 -10.98
C GLY A 115 -11.36 -9.81 -10.54
N LEU A 116 -10.68 -9.41 -9.45
CA LEU A 116 -9.42 -10.02 -8.99
C LEU A 116 -9.59 -10.91 -7.76
N THR A 117 -10.82 -11.11 -7.28
CA THR A 117 -11.11 -11.77 -6.00
C THR A 117 -10.48 -13.16 -5.88
N ASP A 118 -10.60 -13.97 -6.92
CA ASP A 118 -10.17 -15.38 -6.90
C ASP A 118 -8.68 -15.57 -7.22
N LEU A 119 -7.97 -14.48 -7.55
CA LEU A 119 -6.56 -14.55 -7.92
C LEU A 119 -5.62 -14.51 -6.71
N PHE A 120 -6.09 -14.00 -5.57
CA PHE A 120 -5.29 -13.88 -4.35
C PHE A 120 -5.56 -15.03 -3.38
N THR A 121 -4.58 -15.91 -3.21
CA THR A 121 -4.66 -17.10 -2.34
C THR A 121 -4.21 -16.83 -0.91
N TYR A 122 -3.59 -15.69 -0.63
CA TYR A 122 -3.13 -15.30 0.69
C TYR A 122 -3.40 -13.82 0.95
N ILE A 123 -4.32 -13.52 1.85
CA ILE A 123 -4.63 -12.13 2.25
C ILE A 123 -4.46 -11.97 3.75
N LYS A 124 -3.57 -11.07 4.16
CA LYS A 124 -3.36 -10.70 5.56
C LYS A 124 -3.66 -9.22 5.77
N PRO A 125 -4.93 -8.87 6.05
CA PRO A 125 -5.35 -7.50 6.30
C PRO A 125 -5.04 -7.06 7.73
N GLU A 126 -5.26 -5.77 8.00
CA GLU A 126 -5.31 -5.19 9.35
C GLU A 126 -4.07 -5.47 10.21
N ILE A 127 -2.90 -5.61 9.59
CA ILE A 127 -1.67 -5.67 10.35
C ILE A 127 -1.44 -4.32 11.07
N SER A 128 -0.80 -4.35 12.25
CA SER A 128 -0.44 -3.10 12.92
C SER A 128 0.59 -2.31 12.08
N LEU A 129 0.62 -1.00 12.22
CA LEU A 129 1.52 -0.10 11.48
C LEU A 129 3.00 -0.55 11.55
N PHE A 130 3.42 -1.11 12.68
CA PHE A 130 4.76 -1.67 12.89
C PHE A 130 4.81 -3.20 12.74
N GLY A 131 3.73 -3.80 12.26
CA GLY A 131 3.56 -5.27 12.18
C GLY A 131 4.09 -5.92 10.91
N LYS A 132 4.51 -5.13 9.89
CA LYS A 132 4.85 -5.64 8.56
C LYS A 132 5.95 -6.71 8.59
N LYS A 133 7.05 -6.46 9.28
CA LYS A 133 8.13 -7.46 9.51
C LYS A 133 7.60 -8.78 10.09
N ARG A 134 6.71 -8.71 11.09
CA ARG A 134 6.13 -9.91 11.73
C ARG A 134 5.20 -10.64 10.77
N ALA A 135 4.42 -9.91 9.97
CA ALA A 135 3.50 -10.46 8.98
C ALA A 135 4.25 -11.18 7.86
N ILE A 136 5.29 -10.56 7.28
CA ILE A 136 6.13 -11.16 6.24
C ILE A 136 6.83 -12.42 6.77
N ARG A 137 7.39 -12.38 8.00
CA ARG A 137 8.01 -13.57 8.61
C ARG A 137 7.01 -14.70 8.82
N ARG A 138 5.76 -14.40 9.17
CA ARG A 138 4.70 -15.40 9.29
C ARG A 138 4.30 -15.98 7.94
N ALA A 139 4.15 -15.12 6.91
CA ALA A 139 3.86 -15.54 5.55
C ALA A 139 4.94 -16.51 5.04
N ARG A 140 6.22 -16.15 5.17
CA ARG A 140 7.35 -17.01 4.76
C ARG A 140 7.31 -18.40 5.40
N ARG A 141 6.98 -18.47 6.71
CA ARG A 141 6.87 -19.77 7.41
C ARG A 141 5.63 -20.56 6.99
N HIS A 142 4.51 -19.87 6.77
CA HIS A 142 3.24 -20.51 6.45
C HIS A 142 3.20 -21.04 5.01
N LEU A 143 3.65 -20.21 4.07
CA LEU A 143 3.58 -20.52 2.64
C LEU A 143 4.65 -21.53 2.19
N LYS A 144 5.75 -21.68 2.94
CA LYS A 144 6.84 -22.62 2.66
C LYS A 144 7.32 -22.54 1.20
N SER A 145 7.31 -21.37 0.62
CA SER A 145 7.66 -21.07 -0.77
C SER A 145 8.50 -19.82 -0.83
N GLU A 146 9.21 -19.62 -1.91
CA GLU A 146 9.87 -18.35 -2.20
C GLU A 146 8.84 -17.24 -2.30
N ILE A 147 9.21 -16.06 -1.81
CA ILE A 147 8.38 -14.85 -1.80
C ILE A 147 9.16 -13.72 -2.44
N ILE A 148 8.52 -12.99 -3.33
CA ILE A 148 8.91 -11.62 -3.72
C ILE A 148 7.84 -10.69 -3.18
N TYR A 149 8.27 -9.63 -2.49
CA TYR A 149 7.38 -8.59 -1.99
C TYR A 149 7.36 -7.40 -2.96
N ILE A 150 6.20 -6.75 -3.10
CA ILE A 150 6.04 -5.52 -3.88
C ILE A 150 5.45 -4.47 -2.97
N GLY A 151 6.10 -3.31 -2.86
CA GLY A 151 5.68 -2.24 -1.97
C GLY A 151 6.29 -0.90 -2.33
N ASP A 152 5.74 0.18 -1.79
CA ASP A 152 6.07 1.57 -2.14
C ASP A 152 6.71 2.37 -1.00
N GLU A 153 6.89 1.75 0.16
CA GLU A 153 7.39 2.45 1.34
C GLU A 153 8.76 1.94 1.83
N LEU A 154 9.55 2.85 2.42
CA LEU A 154 10.79 2.51 3.10
C LEU A 154 10.61 1.42 4.16
N ARG A 155 9.49 1.45 4.90
CA ARG A 155 9.16 0.43 5.90
C ARG A 155 8.97 -0.96 5.30
N ASP A 156 8.62 -1.07 4.01
CA ASP A 156 8.54 -2.35 3.28
C ASP A 156 9.94 -2.90 3.03
N ILE A 157 10.83 -2.03 2.55
CA ILE A 157 12.24 -2.36 2.31
C ILE A 157 12.89 -2.84 3.62
N GLU A 158 12.69 -2.12 4.71
CA GLU A 158 13.22 -2.46 6.03
C GLU A 158 12.67 -3.81 6.54
N ALA A 159 11.36 -4.03 6.38
CA ALA A 159 10.70 -5.26 6.81
C ALA A 159 11.17 -6.47 6.00
N CYS A 160 11.31 -6.31 4.69
CA CYS A 160 11.79 -7.33 3.77
C CYS A 160 13.26 -7.67 4.03
N ARG A 161 14.13 -6.66 4.17
CA ARG A 161 15.54 -6.84 4.54
C ARG A 161 15.69 -7.60 5.86
N ALA A 162 14.88 -7.26 6.87
CA ALA A 162 14.92 -7.92 8.19
C ALA A 162 14.31 -9.33 8.20
N THR A 163 13.82 -9.82 7.08
CA THR A 163 13.21 -11.15 6.93
C THR A 163 13.79 -11.95 5.76
N ASP A 164 14.86 -11.44 5.12
CA ASP A 164 15.51 -12.03 3.94
C ASP A 164 14.49 -12.34 2.82
N VAL A 165 13.58 -11.41 2.57
CA VAL A 165 12.60 -11.49 1.47
C VAL A 165 13.00 -10.44 0.43
N PRO A 166 13.19 -10.84 -0.85
CA PRO A 166 13.40 -9.89 -1.94
C PRO A 166 12.21 -8.93 -2.08
N ILE A 167 12.50 -7.66 -2.37
CA ILE A 167 11.47 -6.66 -2.63
C ILE A 167 11.73 -5.96 -3.97
N ILE A 168 10.66 -5.69 -4.70
CA ILE A 168 10.61 -4.74 -5.80
C ILE A 168 9.86 -3.52 -5.27
N SER A 169 10.52 -2.37 -5.22
CA SER A 169 9.88 -1.12 -4.84
C SER A 169 9.15 -0.51 -6.03
N VAL A 170 8.04 0.18 -5.78
CA VAL A 170 7.27 0.87 -6.84
C VAL A 170 7.24 2.36 -6.57
N SER A 171 7.48 3.19 -7.61
CA SER A 171 7.69 4.63 -7.46
C SER A 171 6.43 5.49 -7.62
N TRP A 172 5.29 4.89 -7.89
CA TRP A 172 4.00 5.59 -8.01
C TRP A 172 3.27 5.77 -6.66
N GLY A 173 3.77 5.18 -5.58
CA GLY A 173 3.16 5.20 -4.25
C GLY A 173 3.60 6.37 -3.37
N PHE A 174 3.73 6.10 -2.07
CA PHE A 174 3.92 7.12 -1.03
C PHE A 174 5.33 7.72 -0.99
N ASN A 175 6.39 6.87 -1.03
CA ASN A 175 7.75 7.39 -0.96
C ASN A 175 8.28 7.81 -2.32
N SER A 176 9.12 8.85 -2.33
CA SER A 176 9.76 9.33 -3.54
C SER A 176 10.74 8.30 -4.13
N THR A 177 10.91 8.32 -5.44
CA THR A 177 11.86 7.46 -6.17
C THR A 177 13.27 7.57 -5.59
N GLU A 178 13.71 8.77 -5.22
CA GLU A 178 15.04 9.00 -4.63
C GLU A 178 15.25 8.24 -3.32
N ILE A 179 14.23 8.24 -2.44
CA ILE A 179 14.28 7.49 -1.18
C ILE A 179 14.31 5.99 -1.45
N LEU A 180 13.50 5.52 -2.39
CA LEU A 180 13.44 4.11 -2.73
C LEU A 180 14.75 3.63 -3.37
N GLU A 181 15.30 4.36 -4.35
CA GLU A 181 16.57 4.04 -5.01
C GLU A 181 17.75 4.04 -4.02
N LYS A 182 17.78 4.98 -3.09
CA LYS A 182 18.81 5.00 -2.05
C LYS A 182 18.80 3.75 -1.18
N ASN A 183 17.63 3.15 -0.95
CA ASN A 183 17.45 2.03 -0.01
C ASN A 183 17.27 0.67 -0.70
N ASN A 184 16.91 0.65 -1.98
CA ASN A 184 16.69 -0.56 -2.79
C ASN A 184 17.22 -0.37 -4.22
N PRO A 185 18.52 -0.08 -4.41
CA PRO A 185 19.07 0.32 -5.69
C PRO A 185 18.87 -0.74 -6.78
N GLY A 186 18.41 -0.29 -7.96
CA GLY A 186 18.21 -1.14 -9.13
C GLY A 186 16.99 -2.08 -9.03
N LEU A 187 16.18 -1.94 -8.00
CA LEU A 187 14.94 -2.71 -7.81
C LEU A 187 13.74 -1.78 -7.56
N VAL A 188 13.74 -0.60 -8.18
CA VAL A 188 12.63 0.35 -8.17
C VAL A 188 12.00 0.36 -9.56
N ALA A 189 10.73 0.00 -9.64
CA ALA A 189 9.96 -0.03 -10.87
C ALA A 189 9.07 1.22 -10.98
N ALA A 190 9.04 1.83 -12.16
CA ALA A 190 8.21 3.00 -12.45
C ALA A 190 6.85 2.65 -13.08
N SER A 191 6.63 1.38 -13.45
CA SER A 191 5.39 0.92 -14.05
C SER A 191 5.09 -0.54 -13.71
N ALA A 192 3.81 -0.93 -13.84
CA ALA A 192 3.39 -2.33 -13.70
C ALA A 192 4.12 -3.27 -14.66
N GLU A 193 4.43 -2.79 -15.88
CA GLU A 193 5.20 -3.54 -16.87
C GLU A 193 6.64 -3.80 -16.42
N GLU A 194 7.29 -2.83 -15.78
CA GLU A 194 8.63 -3.02 -15.22
C GLU A 194 8.64 -4.01 -14.06
N VAL A 195 7.60 -4.00 -13.20
CA VAL A 195 7.43 -5.02 -12.15
C VAL A 195 7.33 -6.40 -12.78
N TYR A 196 6.46 -6.58 -13.78
CA TYR A 196 6.30 -7.84 -14.47
C TYR A 196 7.63 -8.33 -15.06
N ASN A 197 8.31 -7.48 -15.81
CA ASN A 197 9.58 -7.82 -16.46
C ASN A 197 10.69 -8.17 -15.45
N THR A 198 10.69 -7.53 -14.30
CA THR A 198 11.65 -7.82 -13.21
C THR A 198 11.40 -9.19 -12.59
N ILE A 199 10.11 -9.57 -12.43
CA ILE A 199 9.74 -10.88 -11.86
C ILE A 199 10.08 -12.03 -12.82
N ILE A 200 9.77 -11.90 -14.11
CA ILE A 200 9.95 -13.00 -15.06
C ILE A 200 11.40 -13.25 -15.48
N ARG A 201 12.33 -12.31 -15.19
CA ARG A 201 13.78 -12.47 -15.42
C ARG A 201 14.49 -13.21 -14.30
N LYS A 202 13.82 -13.42 -13.17
CA LYS A 202 14.36 -14.17 -12.02
C LYS A 202 13.97 -15.64 -12.10
#